data_9b3551da2e27387eef343e72a7e8ecf5
#
_entry.id   9b3551da2e27387eef343e72a7e8ecf5
#
_cell.length_a   1.000
_cell.length_b   1.000
_cell.length_c   1.000
_cell.angle_alpha   90.00
_cell.angle_beta   90.00
_cell.angle_gamma   90.00
#
_symmetry.space_group_name_H-M   'P 1'
#
loop_
_entity.id
_entity.type
_entity.pdbx_description
1 polymer ?
#
loop_
_entity_poly.entity_id
_entity_poly.type
_entity_poly.pdbx_seq_one_letter_code
_entity_poly.pdbx_strand_id
1 'polypeptide(L)'
;FSQKINMYTTLKNIIVPLISIPHITVAIGILFLIQPSGWISRIISPWFTGWHNPPNLNIAPDLYGISLIMGLVVKELPFLLLIGFAIITQVNLKRYRQQISSLGYGLISGWFHVIHPMVAQRMRLSVLIVLCFAVSVVDMALILAPSTPAPLAVKIFNWYQSPYIESQFLAASGAVYLLLITIFCCAFWAFCGNVFGFIFRILSFMGCRFLISSFVSKSFLGVLISIAMFFLTLGIFSTVSAGVWAFVTVWQYPDFLPRKWGLSSWELNFEVYIQPLVNTL
;
A
#
# COMPACT_ATOMS: atom_id res chain seq x y z
N PHE A 1 13.44 -8.59 -27.48
CA PHE A 1 12.02 -8.97 -27.26
C PHE A 1 11.89 -9.96 -26.09
N SER A 2 12.73 -10.98 -26.02
CA SER A 2 12.75 -12.02 -25.00
C SER A 2 12.96 -11.48 -23.56
N GLN A 3 13.88 -10.54 -23.33
CA GLN A 3 14.14 -9.96 -22.00
C GLN A 3 12.96 -9.15 -21.44
N LYS A 4 12.18 -8.47 -22.28
CA LYS A 4 11.00 -7.71 -21.84
C LYS A 4 9.83 -8.60 -21.45
N ILE A 5 9.66 -9.71 -22.18
CA ILE A 5 8.63 -10.71 -21.85
C ILE A 5 8.98 -11.39 -20.53
N ASN A 6 10.26 -11.74 -20.29
CA ASN A 6 10.70 -12.31 -19.02
C ASN A 6 10.49 -11.37 -17.84
N MET A 7 10.81 -10.08 -17.97
CA MET A 7 10.62 -9.10 -16.90
C MET A 7 9.13 -8.91 -16.53
N TYR A 8 8.25 -8.86 -17.54
CA TYR A 8 6.80 -8.77 -17.32
C TYR A 8 6.23 -10.00 -16.61
N THR A 9 6.62 -11.20 -17.06
CA THR A 9 6.18 -12.45 -16.41
C THR A 9 6.70 -12.57 -14.99
N THR A 10 7.95 -12.19 -14.73
CA THR A 10 8.53 -12.20 -13.38
C THR A 10 7.80 -11.22 -12.44
N LEU A 11 7.58 -9.98 -12.88
CA LEU A 11 6.84 -9.00 -12.08
C LEU A 11 5.40 -9.45 -11.82
N LYS A 12 4.70 -9.98 -12.82
CA LYS A 12 3.36 -10.53 -12.66
C LYS A 12 3.33 -11.65 -11.61
N ASN A 13 4.29 -12.57 -11.66
CA ASN A 13 4.38 -13.69 -10.73
C ASN A 13 4.63 -13.26 -9.27
N ILE A 14 5.23 -12.09 -9.05
CA ILE A 14 5.41 -11.50 -7.70
C ILE A 14 4.17 -10.71 -7.29
N ILE A 15 3.58 -9.95 -8.18
CA ILE A 15 2.45 -9.04 -7.88
C ILE A 15 1.16 -9.82 -7.60
N VAL A 16 0.86 -10.86 -8.38
CA VAL A 16 -0.41 -11.61 -8.25
C VAL A 16 -0.59 -12.25 -6.87
N PRO A 17 0.40 -12.95 -6.28
CA PRO A 17 0.29 -13.46 -4.92
C PRO A 17 0.05 -12.36 -3.88
N LEU A 18 0.72 -11.19 -4.00
CA LEU A 18 0.55 -10.08 -3.06
C LEU A 18 -0.87 -9.51 -3.06
N ILE A 19 -1.54 -9.48 -4.22
CA ILE A 19 -2.94 -9.05 -4.32
C ILE A 19 -3.86 -10.05 -3.59
N SER A 20 -3.55 -11.34 -3.65
CA SER A 20 -4.39 -12.40 -3.07
C SER A 20 -4.33 -12.46 -1.53
N ILE A 21 -3.31 -11.88 -0.90
CA ILE A 21 -3.16 -11.89 0.57
C ILE A 21 -4.26 -11.02 1.20
N PRO A 22 -5.00 -11.49 2.23
CA PRO A 22 -5.98 -10.68 2.93
C PRO A 22 -5.36 -9.42 3.55
N HIS A 23 -6.11 -8.31 3.58
CA HIS A 23 -5.66 -7.03 4.14
C HIS A 23 -5.23 -7.16 5.60
N ILE A 24 -6.00 -7.88 6.39
CA ILE A 24 -5.73 -8.11 7.81
C ILE A 24 -4.39 -8.85 8.01
N THR A 25 -4.05 -9.80 7.15
CA THR A 25 -2.78 -10.54 7.22
C THR A 25 -1.59 -9.62 6.97
N VAL A 26 -1.71 -8.72 5.98
CA VAL A 26 -0.67 -7.71 5.70
C VAL A 26 -0.52 -6.75 6.87
N ALA A 27 -1.64 -6.30 7.47
CA ALA A 27 -1.62 -5.39 8.62
C ALA A 27 -0.91 -6.02 9.83
N ILE A 28 -1.28 -7.26 10.18
CA ILE A 28 -0.64 -8.01 11.27
C ILE A 28 0.84 -8.24 10.97
N GLY A 29 1.18 -8.62 9.75
CA GLY A 29 2.56 -8.83 9.35
C GLY A 29 3.42 -7.55 9.43
N ILE A 30 2.89 -6.40 9.00
CA ILE A 30 3.56 -5.10 9.15
C ILE A 30 3.73 -4.76 10.62
N LEU A 31 2.68 -4.94 11.43
CA LEU A 31 2.78 -4.72 12.87
C LEU A 31 3.92 -5.52 13.49
N PHE A 32 4.01 -6.82 13.20
CA PHE A 32 5.07 -7.69 13.68
C PHE A 32 6.46 -7.34 13.15
N LEU A 33 6.55 -6.67 12.01
CA LEU A 33 7.83 -6.17 11.51
C LEU A 33 8.29 -4.92 12.27
N ILE A 34 7.41 -3.92 12.43
CA ILE A 34 7.81 -2.56 12.83
C ILE A 34 7.56 -2.24 14.31
N GLN A 35 6.75 -3.03 15.04
CA GLN A 35 6.55 -2.78 16.48
C GLN A 35 7.87 -2.84 17.26
N PRO A 36 7.96 -2.21 18.45
CA PRO A 36 9.19 -2.18 19.26
C PRO A 36 9.79 -3.54 19.60
N SER A 37 8.95 -4.56 19.76
CA SER A 37 9.34 -5.97 19.92
C SER A 37 9.40 -6.73 18.62
N GLY A 38 9.24 -6.05 17.49
CA GLY A 38 9.12 -6.64 16.15
C GLY A 38 10.45 -7.11 15.57
N TRP A 39 10.37 -7.67 14.39
CA TRP A 39 11.51 -8.32 13.75
C TRP A 39 12.61 -7.32 13.37
N ILE A 40 12.25 -6.13 12.86
CA ILE A 40 13.23 -5.09 12.51
C ILE A 40 14.01 -4.66 13.76
N SER A 41 13.32 -4.40 14.88
CA SER A 41 13.97 -4.05 16.14
C SER A 41 14.96 -5.13 16.59
N ARG A 42 14.61 -6.41 16.45
CA ARG A 42 15.48 -7.55 16.81
C ARG A 42 16.70 -7.68 15.91
N ILE A 43 16.57 -7.38 14.60
CA ILE A 43 17.71 -7.41 13.65
C ILE A 43 18.79 -6.39 14.05
N ILE A 44 18.36 -5.19 14.46
CA ILE A 44 19.29 -4.10 14.81
C ILE A 44 19.75 -4.12 16.27
N SER A 45 19.16 -4.98 17.10
CA SER A 45 19.47 -5.08 18.52
C SER A 45 20.21 -6.39 18.85
N PRO A 46 21.13 -6.38 19.84
CA PRO A 46 21.62 -5.21 20.59
C PRO A 46 22.72 -4.44 19.85
N TRP A 47 23.22 -4.93 18.72
CA TRP A 47 24.49 -4.55 18.06
C TRP A 47 24.58 -3.07 17.70
N PHE A 48 23.49 -2.50 17.12
CA PHE A 48 23.47 -1.09 16.71
C PHE A 48 22.80 -0.19 17.71
N THR A 49 21.82 -0.70 18.46
CA THR A 49 20.97 0.11 19.33
C THR A 49 21.31 -0.03 20.80
N GLY A 50 22.03 -1.09 21.20
CA GLY A 50 22.29 -1.44 22.60
C GLY A 50 21.03 -1.86 23.38
N TRP A 51 19.91 -2.09 22.73
CA TRP A 51 18.66 -2.48 23.40
C TRP A 51 18.66 -3.95 23.77
N HIS A 52 18.55 -4.24 25.06
CA HIS A 52 18.36 -5.60 25.59
C HIS A 52 16.88 -5.92 25.85
N ASN A 53 16.04 -4.90 25.95
CA ASN A 53 14.58 -4.97 26.07
C ASN A 53 13.93 -4.16 24.96
N PRO A 54 12.67 -4.47 24.56
CA PRO A 54 11.95 -3.67 23.58
C PRO A 54 11.90 -2.20 24.02
N PRO A 55 12.26 -1.25 23.15
CA PRO A 55 12.24 0.16 23.48
C PRO A 55 10.78 0.65 23.63
N ASN A 56 10.58 1.64 24.48
CA ASN A 56 9.27 2.28 24.66
C ASN A 56 9.04 3.34 23.55
N LEU A 57 8.81 2.89 22.35
CA LEU A 57 8.57 3.72 21.17
C LEU A 57 7.20 3.41 20.57
N ASN A 58 6.40 4.43 20.32
CA ASN A 58 5.10 4.29 19.64
C ASN A 58 5.29 4.27 18.10
N ILE A 59 5.82 3.18 17.58
CA ILE A 59 6.11 3.03 16.14
C ILE A 59 4.87 2.52 15.39
N ALA A 60 4.15 1.56 15.99
CA ALA A 60 2.90 1.05 15.44
C ALA A 60 2.03 0.47 16.59
N PRO A 61 0.79 0.95 16.70
CA PRO A 61 0.18 2.06 15.98
C PRO A 61 0.77 3.42 16.36
N ASP A 62 1.06 4.25 15.36
CA ASP A 62 1.64 5.58 15.57
C ASP A 62 0.56 6.69 15.58
N LEU A 63 0.82 7.82 16.25
CA LEU A 63 -0.14 8.93 16.40
C LEU A 63 -0.56 9.57 15.06
N TYR A 64 0.29 9.54 14.06
CA TYR A 64 0.06 10.17 12.76
C TYR A 64 -0.55 9.23 11.71
N GLY A 65 -0.71 7.94 12.04
CA GLY A 65 -1.25 6.93 11.12
C GLY A 65 -0.29 6.56 9.98
N ILE A 66 1.01 6.79 10.14
CA ILE A 66 2.03 6.46 9.11
C ILE A 66 2.07 4.96 8.87
N SER A 67 1.94 4.16 9.93
CA SER A 67 1.87 2.69 9.85
C SER A 67 0.66 2.23 9.02
N LEU A 68 -0.50 2.88 9.17
CA LEU A 68 -1.69 2.62 8.35
C LEU A 68 -1.44 3.01 6.89
N ILE A 69 -0.87 4.19 6.63
CA ILE A 69 -0.54 4.64 5.27
C ILE A 69 0.42 3.65 4.61
N MET A 70 1.47 3.21 5.31
CA MET A 70 2.39 2.18 4.82
C MET A 70 1.64 0.88 4.47
N GLY A 71 0.78 0.41 5.35
CA GLY A 71 -0.02 -0.78 5.13
C GLY A 71 -0.89 -0.68 3.87
N LEU A 72 -1.60 0.43 3.71
CA LEU A 72 -2.43 0.70 2.53
C LEU A 72 -1.60 0.75 1.25
N VAL A 73 -0.46 1.45 1.26
CA VAL A 73 0.43 1.50 0.08
C VAL A 73 0.95 0.11 -0.27
N VAL A 74 1.40 -0.68 0.69
CA VAL A 74 1.86 -2.07 0.49
C VAL A 74 0.79 -2.92 -0.17
N LYS A 75 -0.47 -2.74 0.21
CA LYS A 75 -1.59 -3.54 -0.28
C LYS A 75 -2.10 -3.08 -1.63
N GLU A 76 -2.24 -1.78 -1.83
CA GLU A 76 -2.87 -1.20 -3.02
C GLU A 76 -1.91 -1.01 -4.20
N LEU A 77 -0.60 -0.83 -3.92
CA LEU A 77 0.41 -0.66 -4.97
C LEU A 77 0.48 -1.84 -5.94
N PRO A 78 0.47 -3.12 -5.51
CA PRO A 78 0.47 -4.26 -6.42
C PRO A 78 -0.71 -4.25 -7.39
N PHE A 79 -1.91 -3.91 -6.92
CA PHE A 79 -3.11 -3.80 -7.74
C PHE A 79 -2.98 -2.69 -8.81
N LEU A 80 -2.56 -1.49 -8.40
CA LEU A 80 -2.37 -0.38 -9.33
C LEU A 80 -1.26 -0.67 -10.35
N LEU A 81 -0.17 -1.33 -9.94
CA LEU A 81 0.89 -1.75 -10.85
C LEU A 81 0.39 -2.78 -11.87
N LEU A 82 -0.40 -3.78 -11.44
CA LEU A 82 -0.94 -4.79 -12.34
C LEU A 82 -1.82 -4.15 -13.42
N ILE A 83 -2.72 -3.24 -13.04
CA ILE A 83 -3.58 -2.52 -14.00
C ILE A 83 -2.75 -1.60 -14.89
N GLY A 84 -1.79 -0.87 -14.31
CA GLY A 84 -0.88 -0.02 -15.08
C GLY A 84 -0.11 -0.81 -16.14
N PHE A 85 0.42 -1.98 -15.79
CA PHE A 85 1.08 -2.87 -16.74
C PHE A 85 0.12 -3.38 -17.81
N ALA A 86 -1.10 -3.79 -17.44
CA ALA A 86 -2.11 -4.23 -18.40
C ALA A 86 -2.46 -3.13 -19.41
N ILE A 87 -2.57 -1.87 -18.97
CA ILE A 87 -2.82 -0.72 -19.86
C ILE A 87 -1.62 -0.46 -20.77
N ILE A 88 -0.40 -0.47 -20.20
CA ILE A 88 0.82 -0.19 -20.96
C ILE A 88 1.09 -1.24 -22.03
N THR A 89 0.74 -2.50 -21.78
CA THR A 89 0.91 -3.56 -22.80
C THR A 89 -0.02 -3.40 -24.00
N GLN A 90 -1.17 -2.76 -23.82
CA GLN A 90 -2.13 -2.45 -24.91
C GLN A 90 -1.70 -1.24 -25.75
N VAL A 91 -0.72 -0.47 -25.28
CA VAL A 91 -0.22 0.73 -25.94
C VAL A 91 1.03 0.39 -26.75
N ASN A 92 1.07 0.81 -28.01
CA ASN A 92 2.27 0.66 -28.83
C ASN A 92 3.36 1.67 -28.42
N LEU A 93 3.98 1.42 -27.26
CA LEU A 93 5.01 2.31 -26.69
C LEU A 93 6.17 2.60 -27.66
N LYS A 94 6.51 1.63 -28.55
CA LYS A 94 7.58 1.82 -29.54
C LYS A 94 7.24 2.94 -30.52
N ARG A 95 6.00 2.96 -31.01
CA ARG A 95 5.52 4.00 -31.94
C ARG A 95 5.47 5.37 -31.24
N TYR A 96 4.94 5.44 -30.03
CA TYR A 96 4.88 6.70 -29.27
C TYR A 96 6.27 7.22 -28.91
N ARG A 97 7.20 6.35 -28.54
CA ARG A 97 8.58 6.73 -28.26
C ARG A 97 9.29 7.30 -29.50
N GLN A 98 9.05 6.74 -30.68
CA GLN A 98 9.58 7.28 -31.94
C GLN A 98 9.00 8.66 -32.23
N GLN A 99 7.67 8.84 -32.08
CA GLN A 99 7.03 10.14 -32.25
C GLN A 99 7.54 11.20 -31.26
N ILE A 100 7.71 10.84 -29.99
CA ILE A 100 8.26 11.71 -28.95
C ILE A 100 9.68 12.17 -29.31
N SER A 101 10.52 11.24 -29.78
CA SER A 101 11.89 11.56 -30.15
C SER A 101 11.97 12.42 -31.42
N SER A 102 11.11 12.18 -32.42
CA SER A 102 11.06 13.01 -33.65
C SER A 102 10.57 14.44 -33.38
N LEU A 103 9.75 14.64 -32.33
CA LEU A 103 9.31 15.96 -31.88
C LEU A 103 10.34 16.67 -30.98
N GLY A 104 11.49 16.05 -30.70
CA GLY A 104 12.56 16.62 -29.88
C GLY A 104 12.26 16.66 -28.38
N TYR A 105 11.29 15.88 -27.89
CA TYR A 105 11.02 15.76 -26.46
C TYR A 105 11.99 14.79 -25.78
N GLY A 106 12.49 15.16 -24.61
CA GLY A 106 13.22 14.25 -23.72
C GLY A 106 12.32 13.14 -23.15
N LEU A 107 12.92 12.12 -22.53
CA LEU A 107 12.21 10.95 -22.03
C LEU A 107 11.08 11.30 -21.03
N ILE A 108 11.38 12.13 -20.02
CA ILE A 108 10.40 12.54 -18.99
C ILE A 108 9.36 13.49 -19.60
N SER A 109 9.79 14.48 -20.34
CA SER A 109 8.87 15.43 -20.98
C SER A 109 7.90 14.71 -21.92
N GLY A 110 8.40 13.81 -22.75
CA GLY A 110 7.55 12.99 -23.61
C GLY A 110 6.59 12.05 -22.85
N TRP A 111 7.03 11.52 -21.70
CA TRP A 111 6.15 10.76 -20.84
C TRP A 111 4.97 11.61 -20.35
N PHE A 112 5.22 12.77 -19.75
CA PHE A 112 4.16 13.62 -19.19
C PHE A 112 3.24 14.23 -20.24
N HIS A 113 3.76 14.57 -21.44
CA HIS A 113 2.94 15.18 -22.48
C HIS A 113 2.12 14.19 -23.31
N VAL A 114 2.60 12.94 -23.47
CA VAL A 114 1.98 11.99 -24.40
C VAL A 114 1.47 10.73 -23.68
N ILE A 115 2.34 10.04 -22.94
CA ILE A 115 2.01 8.71 -22.40
C ILE A 115 1.17 8.82 -21.12
N HIS A 116 1.57 9.68 -20.19
CA HIS A 116 0.88 9.87 -18.91
C HIS A 116 -0.60 10.22 -19.05
N PRO A 117 -1.04 11.18 -19.88
CA PRO A 117 -2.47 11.52 -20.01
C PRO A 117 -3.31 10.33 -20.47
N MET A 118 -2.77 9.55 -21.41
CA MET A 118 -3.45 8.37 -21.95
C MET A 118 -3.56 7.24 -20.91
N VAL A 119 -2.50 6.99 -20.16
CA VAL A 119 -2.48 5.99 -19.08
C VAL A 119 -3.35 6.43 -17.92
N ALA A 120 -3.22 7.68 -17.46
CA ALA A 120 -3.98 8.24 -16.36
C ALA A 120 -5.49 8.21 -16.60
N GLN A 121 -5.95 8.51 -17.82
CA GLN A 121 -7.36 8.44 -18.17
C GLN A 121 -7.90 7.01 -18.03
N ARG A 122 -7.14 5.99 -18.45
CA ARG A 122 -7.55 4.58 -18.35
C ARG A 122 -7.45 4.05 -16.90
N MET A 123 -6.50 4.55 -16.11
CA MET A 123 -6.34 4.17 -14.71
C MET A 123 -7.33 4.88 -13.77
N ARG A 124 -8.04 5.90 -14.24
CA ARG A 124 -8.86 6.77 -13.39
C ARG A 124 -9.83 5.98 -12.49
N LEU A 125 -10.54 5.01 -13.07
CA LEU A 125 -11.50 4.21 -12.31
C LEU A 125 -10.81 3.38 -11.21
N SER A 126 -9.68 2.75 -11.52
CA SER A 126 -8.94 1.94 -10.57
C SER A 126 -8.41 2.76 -9.39
N VAL A 127 -7.92 3.98 -9.66
CA VAL A 127 -7.47 4.90 -8.60
C VAL A 127 -8.63 5.37 -7.74
N LEU A 128 -9.81 5.66 -8.33
CA LEU A 128 -11.00 6.01 -7.56
C LEU A 128 -11.46 4.88 -6.65
N ILE A 129 -11.44 3.64 -7.12
CA ILE A 129 -11.77 2.45 -6.30
C ILE A 129 -10.81 2.35 -5.11
N VAL A 130 -9.50 2.48 -5.35
CA VAL A 130 -8.49 2.45 -4.28
C VAL A 130 -8.70 3.59 -3.28
N LEU A 131 -9.03 4.80 -3.74
CA LEU A 131 -9.33 5.93 -2.86
C LEU A 131 -10.57 5.68 -1.99
N CYS A 132 -11.66 5.20 -2.58
CA CYS A 132 -12.86 4.85 -1.83
C CYS A 132 -12.57 3.80 -0.76
N PHE A 133 -11.81 2.76 -1.12
CA PHE A 133 -11.40 1.73 -0.19
C PHE A 133 -10.51 2.29 0.94
N ALA A 134 -9.47 3.04 0.61
CA ALA A 134 -8.53 3.59 1.58
C ALA A 134 -9.18 4.50 2.63
N VAL A 135 -10.20 5.29 2.23
CA VAL A 135 -10.94 6.18 3.15
C VAL A 135 -11.88 5.38 4.07
N SER A 136 -12.43 4.27 3.61
CA SER A 136 -13.43 3.48 4.33
C SER A 136 -12.89 2.23 5.02
N VAL A 137 -11.58 1.94 4.92
CA VAL A 137 -10.96 0.74 5.48
C VAL A 137 -11.09 0.70 7.01
N VAL A 138 -11.56 -0.42 7.54
CA VAL A 138 -11.71 -0.66 8.98
C VAL A 138 -10.72 -1.72 9.46
N ASP A 139 -10.59 -2.83 8.76
CA ASP A 139 -9.79 -4.00 9.14
C ASP A 139 -8.30 -3.66 9.37
N MET A 140 -7.65 -3.00 8.41
CA MET A 140 -6.27 -2.54 8.59
C MET A 140 -6.16 -1.42 9.62
N ALA A 141 -7.15 -0.53 9.67
CA ALA A 141 -7.14 0.60 10.58
C ALA A 141 -7.26 0.17 12.06
N LEU A 142 -8.00 -0.90 12.35
CA LEU A 142 -8.07 -1.48 13.71
C LEU A 142 -6.72 -1.95 14.23
N ILE A 143 -5.80 -2.35 13.33
CA ILE A 143 -4.49 -2.92 13.68
C ILE A 143 -3.39 -1.85 13.65
N LEU A 144 -3.38 -1.01 12.60
CA LEU A 144 -2.28 -0.11 12.32
C LEU A 144 -2.56 1.36 12.67
N ALA A 145 -3.83 1.77 12.74
CA ALA A 145 -4.16 3.16 13.05
C ALA A 145 -4.07 3.47 14.55
N PRO A 146 -3.88 4.75 14.92
CA PRO A 146 -3.96 5.16 16.32
C PRO A 146 -5.34 4.88 16.90
N SER A 147 -5.37 4.46 18.16
CA SER A 147 -6.62 4.25 18.89
C SER A 147 -7.25 5.57 19.37
N THR A 148 -6.42 6.59 19.59
CA THR A 148 -6.83 7.89 20.12
C THR A 148 -6.01 9.03 19.49
N PRO A 149 -6.60 9.82 18.56
CA PRO A 149 -7.93 9.67 17.98
C PRO A 149 -7.98 8.56 16.92
N ALA A 150 -9.02 7.73 16.96
CA ALA A 150 -9.21 6.70 15.96
C ALA A 150 -9.76 7.29 14.64
N PRO A 151 -9.44 6.71 13.47
CA PRO A 151 -10.05 7.09 12.20
C PRO A 151 -11.58 6.98 12.23
N LEU A 152 -12.26 7.81 11.42
CA LEU A 152 -13.71 7.91 11.44
C LEU A 152 -14.38 6.55 11.12
N ALA A 153 -13.85 5.78 10.17
CA ALA A 153 -14.36 4.46 9.83
C ALA A 153 -14.36 3.49 11.04
N VAL A 154 -13.27 3.49 11.82
CA VAL A 154 -13.16 2.68 13.06
C VAL A 154 -14.11 3.19 14.13
N LYS A 155 -14.28 4.51 14.26
CA LYS A 155 -15.24 5.11 15.20
C LYS A 155 -16.68 4.70 14.89
N ILE A 156 -17.06 4.76 13.61
CA ILE A 156 -18.40 4.33 13.14
C ILE A 156 -18.63 2.85 13.48
N PHE A 157 -17.65 2.01 13.21
CA PHE A 157 -17.72 0.60 13.53
C PHE A 157 -17.91 0.36 15.03
N ASN A 158 -17.14 1.03 15.89
CA ASN A 158 -17.26 0.90 17.35
C ASN A 158 -18.60 1.45 17.87
N TRP A 159 -19.10 2.55 17.32
CA TRP A 159 -20.45 3.09 17.69
C TRP A 159 -21.55 2.13 17.29
N TYR A 160 -21.45 1.49 16.12
CA TYR A 160 -22.44 0.51 15.67
C TYR A 160 -22.48 -0.73 16.55
N GLN A 161 -21.34 -1.17 17.06
CA GLN A 161 -21.26 -2.34 17.96
C GLN A 161 -21.70 -2.05 19.40
N SER A 162 -21.90 -0.79 19.74
CA SER A 162 -22.39 -0.40 21.06
C SER A 162 -23.83 -0.88 21.29
N PRO A 163 -24.18 -1.39 22.48
CA PRO A 163 -25.54 -1.83 22.80
C PRO A 163 -26.55 -0.67 22.93
N TYR A 164 -26.05 0.60 23.00
CA TYR A 164 -26.89 1.77 23.15
C TYR A 164 -27.40 2.26 21.80
N ILE A 165 -28.73 2.44 21.68
CA ILE A 165 -29.38 2.87 20.44
C ILE A 165 -28.91 4.28 19.98
N GLU A 166 -28.57 5.14 20.93
CA GLU A 166 -28.02 6.49 20.66
C GLU A 166 -26.68 6.40 19.89
N SER A 167 -25.86 5.43 20.23
CA SER A 167 -24.60 5.17 19.54
C SER A 167 -24.83 4.68 18.10
N GLN A 168 -25.89 3.93 17.85
CA GLN A 168 -26.26 3.48 16.51
C GLN A 168 -26.73 4.65 15.62
N PHE A 169 -27.48 5.63 16.18
CA PHE A 169 -27.80 6.86 15.45
C PHE A 169 -26.55 7.67 15.13
N LEU A 170 -25.61 7.72 16.07
CA LEU A 170 -24.32 8.37 15.84
C LEU A 170 -23.50 7.65 14.76
N ALA A 171 -23.53 6.32 14.74
CA ALA A 171 -22.89 5.54 13.69
C ALA A 171 -23.51 5.83 12.31
N ALA A 172 -24.83 5.89 12.22
CA ALA A 172 -25.54 6.22 10.97
C ALA A 172 -25.18 7.61 10.45
N SER A 173 -25.18 8.63 11.32
CA SER A 173 -24.76 9.98 10.93
C SER A 173 -23.27 10.01 10.53
N GLY A 174 -22.41 9.32 11.28
CA GLY A 174 -20.99 9.16 10.95
C GLY A 174 -20.77 8.52 9.59
N ALA A 175 -21.56 7.51 9.22
CA ALA A 175 -21.49 6.86 7.91
C ALA A 175 -21.82 7.84 6.76
N VAL A 176 -22.80 8.74 6.95
CA VAL A 176 -23.10 9.80 5.98
C VAL A 176 -21.91 10.76 5.84
N TYR A 177 -21.30 11.18 6.96
CA TYR A 177 -20.08 12.01 6.91
C TYR A 177 -18.93 11.30 6.19
N LEU A 178 -18.71 10.02 6.44
CA LEU A 178 -17.69 9.24 5.75
C LEU A 178 -17.94 9.17 4.24
N LEU A 179 -19.21 9.00 3.83
CA LEU A 179 -19.62 9.04 2.42
C LEU A 179 -19.29 10.40 1.79
N LEU A 180 -19.64 11.50 2.47
CA LEU A 180 -19.36 12.86 1.97
C LEU A 180 -17.84 13.10 1.85
N ILE A 181 -17.05 12.67 2.82
CA ILE A 181 -15.57 12.75 2.78
C ILE A 181 -15.04 11.94 1.60
N THR A 182 -15.55 10.74 1.37
CA THR A 182 -15.13 9.88 0.26
C THR A 182 -15.44 10.54 -1.09
N ILE A 183 -16.64 11.08 -1.26
CA ILE A 183 -17.04 11.83 -2.46
C ILE A 183 -16.13 13.04 -2.66
N PHE A 184 -15.87 13.80 -1.59
CA PHE A 184 -14.98 14.95 -1.63
C PHE A 184 -13.55 14.55 -2.05
N CYS A 185 -12.97 13.50 -1.47
CA CYS A 185 -11.63 13.01 -1.83
C CYS A 185 -11.57 12.59 -3.30
N CYS A 186 -12.58 11.89 -3.80
CA CYS A 186 -12.67 11.48 -5.19
C CYS A 186 -12.81 12.68 -6.14
N ALA A 187 -13.67 13.65 -5.80
CA ALA A 187 -13.85 14.87 -6.57
C ALA A 187 -12.58 15.73 -6.57
N PHE A 188 -11.94 15.88 -5.41
CA PHE A 188 -10.69 16.61 -5.27
C PHE A 188 -9.56 15.98 -6.09
N TRP A 189 -9.42 14.66 -6.04
CA TRP A 189 -8.44 13.95 -6.88
C TRP A 189 -8.71 14.14 -8.38
N ALA A 190 -9.99 14.05 -8.80
CA ALA A 190 -10.38 14.27 -10.19
C ALA A 190 -10.12 15.73 -10.62
N PHE A 191 -10.40 16.70 -9.74
CA PHE A 191 -10.10 18.10 -9.97
C PHE A 191 -8.59 18.34 -10.14
N CYS A 192 -7.77 17.82 -9.23
CA CYS A 192 -6.31 17.91 -9.33
C CYS A 192 -5.80 17.30 -10.64
N GLY A 193 -6.33 16.14 -11.05
CA GLY A 193 -5.98 15.50 -12.32
C GLY A 193 -6.34 16.34 -13.54
N ASN A 194 -7.51 17.01 -13.53
CA ASN A 194 -7.93 17.92 -14.59
C ASN A 194 -7.04 19.17 -14.65
N VAL A 195 -6.73 19.78 -13.50
CA VAL A 195 -5.82 20.95 -13.40
C VAL A 195 -4.45 20.58 -13.91
N PHE A 196 -3.89 19.44 -13.49
CA PHE A 196 -2.62 18.96 -13.98
C PHE A 196 -2.63 18.76 -15.51
N GLY A 197 -3.65 18.10 -16.03
CA GLY A 197 -3.83 17.93 -17.48
C GLY A 197 -3.96 19.25 -18.23
N PHE A 198 -4.64 20.23 -17.67
CA PHE A 198 -4.77 21.59 -18.24
C PHE A 198 -3.43 22.32 -18.29
N ILE A 199 -2.66 22.27 -17.19
CA ILE A 199 -1.31 22.88 -17.12
C ILE A 199 -0.39 22.27 -18.18
N PHE A 200 -0.34 20.94 -18.29
CA PHE A 200 0.48 20.27 -19.29
C PHE A 200 0.04 20.58 -20.73
N ARG A 201 -1.25 20.78 -20.95
CA ARG A 201 -1.76 21.22 -22.26
C ARG A 201 -1.28 22.62 -22.60
N ILE A 202 -1.34 23.58 -21.68
CA ILE A 202 -0.82 24.94 -21.87
C ILE A 202 0.69 24.90 -22.16
N LEU A 203 1.45 24.13 -21.38
CA LEU A 203 2.91 23.98 -21.59
C LEU A 203 3.23 23.38 -22.96
N SER A 204 2.39 22.46 -23.45
CA SER A 204 2.50 21.91 -24.80
C SER A 204 2.24 22.97 -25.87
N PHE A 205 1.22 23.82 -25.71
CA PHE A 205 0.94 24.92 -26.64
C PHE A 205 2.05 25.98 -26.65
N MET A 206 2.66 26.26 -25.51
CA MET A 206 3.78 27.18 -25.41
C MET A 206 5.09 26.61 -26.01
N GLY A 207 5.08 25.35 -26.45
CA GLY A 207 6.26 24.69 -26.99
C GLY A 207 7.35 24.42 -25.95
N CYS A 208 6.99 24.44 -24.65
CA CYS A 208 7.94 24.19 -23.57
C CYS A 208 8.45 22.75 -23.62
N ARG A 209 9.69 22.61 -24.10
CA ARG A 209 10.41 21.33 -24.11
C ARG A 209 11.32 21.32 -22.89
N PHE A 210 10.88 20.70 -21.80
CA PHE A 210 11.76 20.51 -20.65
C PHE A 210 12.89 19.55 -21.04
N LEU A 211 14.04 20.09 -21.37
CA LEU A 211 15.27 19.34 -21.63
C LEU A 211 15.87 18.92 -20.27
N ILE A 212 15.21 17.98 -19.61
CA ILE A 212 15.77 17.37 -18.40
C ILE A 212 16.93 16.50 -18.85
N SER A 213 18.10 16.70 -18.27
CA SER A 213 19.27 15.89 -18.52
C SER A 213 18.94 14.40 -18.46
N SER A 214 19.52 13.61 -19.35
CA SER A 214 19.30 12.15 -19.35
C SER A 214 19.71 11.49 -18.04
N PHE A 215 20.69 12.07 -17.35
CA PHE A 215 21.13 11.62 -16.03
C PHE A 215 20.03 11.83 -14.98
N VAL A 216 19.48 13.05 -14.88
CA VAL A 216 18.38 13.36 -13.94
C VAL A 216 17.15 12.51 -14.23
N SER A 217 16.83 12.29 -15.51
CA SER A 217 15.73 11.43 -15.94
C SER A 217 15.89 9.98 -15.46
N LYS A 218 17.08 9.42 -15.62
CA LYS A 218 17.38 8.04 -15.19
C LYS A 218 17.39 7.93 -13.67
N SER A 219 17.95 8.92 -12.97
CA SER A 219 17.97 8.96 -11.50
C SER A 219 16.55 9.04 -10.92
N PHE A 220 15.70 9.90 -11.46
CA PHE A 220 14.30 10.01 -11.04
C PHE A 220 13.53 8.70 -11.24
N LEU A 221 13.69 8.07 -12.41
CA LEU A 221 13.08 6.77 -12.68
C LEU A 221 13.62 5.67 -11.74
N GLY A 222 14.93 5.69 -11.46
CA GLY A 222 15.57 4.78 -10.51
C GLY A 222 14.99 4.90 -9.12
N VAL A 223 14.79 6.12 -8.62
CA VAL A 223 14.16 6.39 -7.31
C VAL A 223 12.73 5.86 -7.27
N LEU A 224 11.91 6.12 -8.29
CA LEU A 224 10.53 5.60 -8.34
C LEU A 224 10.48 4.08 -8.35
N ILE A 225 11.35 3.43 -9.12
CA ILE A 225 11.44 1.96 -9.14
C ILE A 225 11.88 1.44 -7.77
N SER A 226 12.87 2.08 -7.13
CA SER A 226 13.35 1.68 -5.81
C SER A 226 12.26 1.80 -4.74
N ILE A 227 11.46 2.86 -4.76
CA ILE A 227 10.31 3.04 -3.87
C ILE A 227 9.27 1.93 -4.11
N ALA A 228 8.92 1.65 -5.36
CA ALA A 228 7.96 0.60 -5.69
C ALA A 228 8.47 -0.77 -5.25
N MET A 229 9.74 -1.08 -5.50
CA MET A 229 10.37 -2.34 -5.06
C MET A 229 10.42 -2.45 -3.53
N PHE A 230 10.70 -1.36 -2.82
CA PHE A 230 10.66 -1.32 -1.36
C PHE A 230 9.29 -1.73 -0.82
N PHE A 231 8.20 -1.16 -1.33
CA PHE A 231 6.86 -1.50 -0.85
C PHE A 231 6.44 -2.93 -1.25
N LEU A 232 6.84 -3.42 -2.43
CA LEU A 232 6.59 -4.81 -2.83
C LEU A 232 7.34 -5.81 -1.93
N THR A 233 8.61 -5.54 -1.64
CA THR A 233 9.41 -6.37 -0.73
C THR A 233 8.88 -6.32 0.69
N LEU A 234 8.46 -5.14 1.17
CA LEU A 234 7.82 -4.99 2.47
C LEU A 234 6.53 -5.85 2.57
N GLY A 235 5.73 -5.93 1.50
CA GLY A 235 4.56 -6.81 1.43
C GLY A 235 4.91 -8.29 1.55
N ILE A 236 5.98 -8.74 0.91
CA ILE A 236 6.47 -10.11 1.05
C ILE A 236 6.94 -10.37 2.48
N PHE A 237 7.78 -9.47 3.01
CA PHE A 237 8.30 -9.60 4.38
C PHE A 237 7.20 -9.55 5.44
N SER A 238 6.16 -8.75 5.24
CA SER A 238 5.01 -8.71 6.16
C SER A 238 4.31 -10.06 6.21
N THR A 239 4.10 -10.69 5.06
CA THR A 239 3.46 -12.02 4.99
C THR A 239 4.33 -13.10 5.63
N VAL A 240 5.64 -13.07 5.34
CA VAL A 240 6.60 -14.00 5.95
C VAL A 240 6.65 -13.80 7.47
N SER A 241 6.65 -12.54 7.93
CA SER A 241 6.63 -12.21 9.35
C SER A 241 5.40 -12.79 10.04
N ALA A 242 4.20 -12.57 9.48
CA ALA A 242 2.97 -13.15 10.02
C ALA A 242 3.04 -14.69 10.09
N GLY A 243 3.59 -15.32 9.03
CA GLY A 243 3.82 -16.77 9.01
C GLY A 243 4.79 -17.25 10.10
N VAL A 244 5.92 -16.57 10.28
CA VAL A 244 6.88 -16.91 11.34
C VAL A 244 6.24 -16.84 12.71
N TRP A 245 5.52 -15.75 13.03
CA TRP A 245 4.85 -15.59 14.32
C TRP A 245 3.77 -16.65 14.57
N ALA A 246 3.13 -17.17 13.53
CA ALA A 246 2.14 -18.24 13.67
C ALA A 246 2.71 -19.57 14.18
N PHE A 247 4.01 -19.83 13.98
CA PHE A 247 4.68 -21.07 14.39
C PHE A 247 5.64 -20.89 15.57
N VAL A 248 5.60 -19.74 16.26
CA VAL A 248 6.48 -19.45 17.40
C VAL A 248 5.80 -19.83 18.71
N THR A 249 6.54 -20.56 19.55
CA THR A 249 6.14 -20.85 20.93
C THR A 249 6.87 -19.98 21.94
N VAL A 250 8.19 -19.76 21.76
CA VAL A 250 9.00 -18.92 22.65
C VAL A 250 9.96 -18.07 21.82
N TRP A 251 9.83 -16.74 21.96
CA TRP A 251 10.69 -15.79 21.28
C TRP A 251 11.05 -14.63 22.20
N GLN A 252 12.16 -14.76 22.89
CA GLN A 252 12.64 -13.72 23.80
C GLN A 252 13.35 -12.60 23.01
N TYR A 253 13.18 -11.37 23.49
CA TYR A 253 13.93 -10.22 22.98
C TYR A 253 15.35 -10.23 23.60
N PRO A 254 16.41 -9.89 22.89
CA PRO A 254 16.50 -9.39 21.52
C PRO A 254 16.80 -10.50 20.46
N ASP A 255 16.55 -11.77 20.75
CA ASP A 255 16.91 -12.86 19.83
C ASP A 255 16.36 -12.61 18.42
N PHE A 256 17.20 -12.75 17.40
CA PHE A 256 16.82 -12.58 16.01
C PHE A 256 15.85 -13.67 15.52
N LEU A 257 16.06 -14.93 15.95
CA LEU A 257 15.22 -16.07 15.63
C LEU A 257 14.50 -16.60 16.87
N PRO A 258 13.34 -17.21 16.71
CA PRO A 258 12.65 -17.88 17.81
C PRO A 258 13.48 -19.01 18.41
N ARG A 259 13.47 -19.11 19.74
CA ARG A 259 14.16 -20.20 20.46
C ARG A 259 13.40 -21.53 20.34
N LYS A 260 12.07 -21.47 20.30
CA LYS A 260 11.23 -22.66 20.16
C LYS A 260 10.17 -22.45 19.11
N TRP A 261 10.10 -23.39 18.18
CA TRP A 261 9.08 -23.50 17.16
C TRP A 261 8.09 -24.59 17.56
N GLY A 262 6.81 -24.42 17.27
CA GLY A 262 5.80 -25.42 17.57
C GLY A 262 4.43 -25.03 17.05
N LEU A 263 3.51 -25.98 17.14
CA LEU A 263 2.10 -25.84 16.75
C LEU A 263 1.18 -25.55 17.94
N SER A 264 1.73 -25.27 19.12
CA SER A 264 0.94 -25.10 20.34
C SER A 264 -0.17 -24.05 20.21
N SER A 265 0.07 -22.95 19.47
CA SER A 265 -0.96 -21.94 19.21
C SER A 265 -2.11 -22.48 18.36
N TRP A 266 -1.86 -23.47 17.52
CA TRP A 266 -2.86 -24.12 16.66
C TRP A 266 -3.63 -25.21 17.40
N GLU A 267 -2.91 -26.05 18.15
CA GLU A 267 -3.48 -27.16 18.87
C GLU A 267 -4.37 -26.73 20.04
N LEU A 268 -3.85 -25.80 20.87
CA LEU A 268 -4.58 -25.30 22.05
C LEU A 268 -5.84 -24.49 21.69
N ASN A 269 -5.88 -23.87 20.53
CA ASN A 269 -6.99 -23.01 20.12
C ASN A 269 -7.79 -23.59 18.95
N PHE A 270 -7.63 -24.88 18.65
CA PHE A 270 -8.28 -25.50 17.49
C PHE A 270 -9.82 -25.37 17.51
N GLU A 271 -10.42 -25.55 18.65
CA GLU A 271 -11.89 -25.42 18.85
C GLU A 271 -12.34 -23.96 18.59
N VAL A 272 -11.52 -22.98 18.96
CA VAL A 272 -11.81 -21.54 18.74
C VAL A 272 -11.81 -21.20 17.26
N TYR A 273 -10.99 -21.88 16.45
CA TYR A 273 -10.89 -21.62 15.01
C TYR A 273 -11.93 -22.36 14.17
N ILE A 274 -12.42 -23.53 14.62
CA ILE A 274 -13.32 -24.36 13.81
C ILE A 274 -14.59 -23.61 13.43
N GLN A 275 -15.27 -23.00 14.40
CA GLN A 275 -16.56 -22.37 14.15
C GLN A 275 -16.48 -21.16 13.23
N PRO A 276 -15.55 -20.19 13.40
CA PRO A 276 -15.33 -19.14 12.42
C PRO A 276 -14.92 -19.66 11.04
N LEU A 277 -14.14 -20.74 10.97
CA LEU A 277 -13.69 -21.33 9.72
C LEU A 277 -14.84 -21.93 8.92
N VAL A 278 -15.73 -22.68 9.60
CA VAL A 278 -16.95 -23.23 8.98
C VAL A 278 -17.89 -22.13 8.51
N ASN A 279 -17.99 -21.02 9.26
CA ASN A 279 -18.82 -19.88 8.87
C ASN A 279 -18.24 -19.07 7.69
N THR A 280 -16.97 -19.26 7.37
CA THR A 280 -16.28 -18.56 6.27
C THR A 280 -16.35 -19.34 4.95
N LEU A 281 -16.51 -20.64 5.02
CA LEU A 281 -16.63 -21.56 3.87
C LEU A 281 -18.09 -21.72 3.42
#